data_5ecc2d2654adbba3be876958371345f3
#
_entry.id   5ecc2d2654adbba3be876958371345f3
#
_cell.length_a   1.000
_cell.length_b   1.000
_cell.length_c   1.000
_cell.angle_alpha   90.00
_cell.angle_beta   90.00
_cell.angle_gamma   90.00
#
_symmetry.space_group_name_H-M   'P 1'
#
loop_
_entity.id
_entity.type
_entity.pdbx_description
1 polymer ?
#
loop_
_entity_poly.entity_id
_entity_poly.type
_entity_poly.pdbx_seq_one_letter_code
_entity_poly.pdbx_strand_id
1 'polypeptide(L)'
;MFVYDEPNDVTIDYLTKGTSVQKNVYELLQQHGLMEKLAHYKPILVGTVPLDIQIEDSDLDIICEVDDFDDFETLIRAEFQHYEKFSVIQRDVEGVHRIKANFQCEDWPIEIFGQGIPVLQQNGYRHMRVEARMLRLFGKDFKCRVHELKQTGCKTEPAFASILGLQGDPYKALLIYEDYTDDQLAALYDLSKQKGR
;
A
#
# COMPACT_ATOMS: atom_id res chain seq x y z
N MET A 1 -1.12 13.84 10.07
CA MET A 1 0.36 13.78 10.13
C MET A 1 0.69 12.31 10.32
N PHE A 2 1.11 11.65 9.25
CA PHE A 2 1.40 10.21 9.27
C PHE A 2 2.65 9.95 10.10
N VAL A 3 2.55 9.08 11.09
CA VAL A 3 3.67 8.63 11.92
C VAL A 3 4.04 7.23 11.45
N TYR A 4 4.75 7.12 10.33
CA TYR A 4 5.47 5.91 9.95
C TYR A 4 6.97 6.03 10.28
N ASP A 5 7.32 6.85 11.28
CA ASP A 5 8.72 7.06 11.67
C ASP A 5 9.24 5.98 12.62
N GLU A 6 8.38 5.08 13.13
CA GLU A 6 8.79 3.98 14.01
C GLU A 6 8.32 2.62 13.47
N PRO A 7 9.21 1.64 13.25
CA PRO A 7 8.88 0.34 12.66
C PRO A 7 8.04 -0.60 13.54
N ASN A 8 7.76 -0.25 14.79
CA ASN A 8 7.25 -1.18 15.79
C ASN A 8 5.74 -1.09 16.07
N ASP A 9 5.01 -0.16 15.47
CA ASP A 9 3.59 0.05 15.78
C ASP A 9 2.75 0.23 14.50
N VAL A 10 2.75 -0.83 13.67
CA VAL A 10 1.99 -0.82 12.42
C VAL A 10 0.53 -1.18 12.69
N THR A 11 -0.14 -0.41 13.56
CA THR A 11 -1.59 -0.49 13.78
C THR A 11 -2.32 0.37 12.74
N ILE A 12 -3.61 0.14 12.59
CA ILE A 12 -4.47 0.97 11.73
C ILE A 12 -5.04 2.19 12.47
N ASP A 13 -4.68 2.43 13.73
CA ASP A 13 -5.26 3.47 14.59
C ASP A 13 -5.05 4.89 14.07
N TYR A 14 -3.99 5.11 13.28
CA TYR A 14 -3.75 6.40 12.63
C TYR A 14 -4.89 6.82 11.70
N LEU A 15 -5.64 5.86 11.12
CA LEU A 15 -6.79 6.14 10.26
C LEU A 15 -7.89 6.91 11.00
N THR A 16 -8.02 6.72 12.33
CA THR A 16 -9.01 7.43 13.15
C THR A 16 -8.80 8.94 13.19
N LYS A 17 -7.56 9.38 12.90
CA LYS A 17 -7.16 10.80 12.88
C LYS A 17 -7.08 11.37 11.46
N GLY A 18 -7.40 10.54 10.48
CA GLY A 18 -7.32 10.88 9.06
C GLY A 18 -8.58 11.51 8.48
N THR A 19 -8.71 11.41 7.16
CA THR A 19 -9.87 11.88 6.40
C THR A 19 -11.12 11.03 6.70
N SER A 20 -12.29 11.46 6.20
CA SER A 20 -13.54 10.69 6.34
C SER A 20 -13.40 9.29 5.73
N VAL A 21 -12.75 9.17 4.57
CA VAL A 21 -12.51 7.87 3.92
C VAL A 21 -11.65 6.97 4.82
N GLN A 22 -10.57 7.50 5.37
CA GLN A 22 -9.69 6.72 6.27
C GLN A 22 -10.43 6.26 7.54
N LYS A 23 -11.28 7.10 8.12
CA LYS A 23 -12.11 6.73 9.28
C LYS A 23 -13.12 5.64 8.93
N ASN A 24 -13.80 5.75 7.79
CA ASN A 24 -14.73 4.73 7.33
C ASN A 24 -14.01 3.39 7.08
N VAL A 25 -12.81 3.42 6.50
CA VAL A 25 -11.98 2.22 6.32
C VAL A 25 -11.58 1.62 7.66
N TYR A 26 -11.21 2.44 8.66
CA TYR A 26 -10.94 1.96 10.01
C TYR A 26 -12.15 1.21 10.59
N GLU A 27 -13.33 1.82 10.52
CA GLU A 27 -14.58 1.22 11.02
C GLU A 27 -14.89 -0.10 10.30
N LEU A 28 -14.75 -0.15 8.98
CA LEU A 28 -14.93 -1.37 8.19
C LEU A 28 -13.95 -2.47 8.62
N LEU A 29 -12.66 -2.17 8.71
CA LEU A 29 -11.63 -3.15 9.11
C LEU A 29 -11.89 -3.70 10.51
N GLN A 30 -12.36 -2.85 11.45
CA GLN A 30 -12.72 -3.26 12.81
C GLN A 30 -14.01 -4.08 12.83
N GLN A 31 -15.06 -3.62 12.17
CA GLN A 31 -16.37 -4.29 12.15
C GLN A 31 -16.28 -5.71 11.60
N HIS A 32 -15.48 -5.91 10.56
CA HIS A 32 -15.29 -7.21 9.93
C HIS A 32 -14.12 -8.01 10.54
N GLY A 33 -13.36 -7.42 11.46
CA GLY A 33 -12.24 -8.05 12.14
C GLY A 33 -11.09 -8.47 11.19
N LEU A 34 -10.90 -7.75 10.06
CA LEU A 34 -9.98 -8.21 9.02
C LEU A 34 -8.54 -8.32 9.52
N MET A 35 -8.06 -7.32 10.24
CA MET A 35 -6.70 -7.33 10.79
C MET A 35 -6.54 -8.35 11.93
N GLU A 36 -7.57 -8.51 12.78
CA GLU A 36 -7.56 -9.46 13.89
C GLU A 36 -7.51 -10.92 13.38
N LYS A 37 -8.34 -11.26 12.40
CA LYS A 37 -8.36 -12.58 11.78
C LYS A 37 -7.00 -12.98 11.18
N LEU A 38 -6.26 -12.01 10.67
CA LEU A 38 -4.94 -12.18 10.08
C LEU A 38 -3.79 -12.00 11.08
N ALA A 39 -4.05 -11.71 12.36
CA ALA A 39 -3.02 -11.27 13.34
C ALA A 39 -1.79 -12.18 13.42
N HIS A 40 -1.97 -13.50 13.28
CA HIS A 40 -0.86 -14.47 13.29
C HIS A 40 0.17 -14.22 12.16
N TYR A 41 -0.28 -13.64 11.05
CA TYR A 41 0.51 -13.37 9.85
C TYR A 41 0.99 -11.91 9.76
N LYS A 42 0.98 -11.17 10.87
CA LYS A 42 1.48 -9.79 10.99
C LYS A 42 0.92 -8.86 9.90
N PRO A 43 -0.41 -8.73 9.76
CA PRO A 43 -1.01 -7.98 8.67
C PRO A 43 -0.66 -6.49 8.72
N ILE A 44 -0.37 -5.91 7.56
CA ILE A 44 -0.19 -4.46 7.40
C ILE A 44 -1.11 -3.98 6.27
N LEU A 45 -1.90 -2.94 6.55
CA LEU A 45 -2.62 -2.21 5.51
C LEU A 45 -1.63 -1.32 4.75
N VAL A 46 -1.53 -1.53 3.45
CA VAL A 46 -0.65 -0.77 2.55
C VAL A 46 -1.45 -0.11 1.42
N GLY A 47 -0.76 0.47 0.46
CA GLY A 47 -1.39 1.05 -0.72
C GLY A 47 -1.90 2.48 -0.49
N THR A 48 -2.99 2.83 -1.14
CA THR A 48 -3.38 4.23 -1.36
C THR A 48 -4.17 4.89 -0.24
N VAL A 49 -4.95 4.11 0.50
CA VAL A 49 -5.75 4.64 1.63
C VAL A 49 -4.87 5.14 2.78
N PRO A 50 -3.82 4.40 3.22
CA PRO A 50 -2.86 4.92 4.18
C PRO A 50 -2.26 6.28 3.79
N LEU A 51 -2.05 6.50 2.49
CA LEU A 51 -1.44 7.71 1.93
C LEU A 51 -2.43 8.86 1.66
N ASP A 52 -3.72 8.59 1.79
CA ASP A 52 -4.80 9.52 1.42
C ASP A 52 -4.67 10.01 -0.03
N ILE A 53 -4.42 9.06 -0.94
CA ILE A 53 -4.37 9.25 -2.40
C ILE A 53 -5.23 8.23 -3.15
N GLN A 54 -6.20 7.62 -2.46
CA GLN A 54 -7.17 6.71 -3.05
C GLN A 54 -8.08 7.45 -4.04
N ILE A 55 -8.55 6.71 -5.04
CA ILE A 55 -9.59 7.10 -6.00
C ILE A 55 -10.78 6.15 -5.86
N GLU A 56 -11.86 6.39 -6.61
CA GLU A 56 -13.10 5.60 -6.52
C GLU A 56 -12.88 4.10 -6.73
N ASP A 57 -11.99 3.71 -7.65
CA ASP A 57 -11.65 2.32 -7.96
C ASP A 57 -10.49 1.74 -7.12
N SER A 58 -10.12 2.39 -6.01
CA SER A 58 -9.06 1.86 -5.14
C SER A 58 -9.54 0.68 -4.32
N ASP A 59 -8.63 -0.24 -4.06
CA ASP A 59 -8.77 -1.39 -3.18
C ASP A 59 -8.11 -1.16 -1.82
N LEU A 60 -8.34 -2.09 -0.89
CA LEU A 60 -7.64 -2.17 0.38
C LEU A 60 -6.65 -3.34 0.30
N ASP A 61 -5.37 -3.01 0.31
CA ASP A 61 -4.28 -3.97 0.24
C ASP A 61 -3.80 -4.33 1.64
N ILE A 62 -3.87 -5.61 2.01
CA ILE A 62 -3.34 -6.14 3.27
C ILE A 62 -2.23 -7.13 2.94
N ILE A 63 -1.01 -6.83 3.36
CA ILE A 63 0.13 -7.74 3.19
C ILE A 63 0.38 -8.55 4.46
N CYS A 64 0.79 -9.82 4.29
CA CYS A 64 1.03 -10.78 5.35
C CYS A 64 2.38 -11.47 5.20
N GLU A 65 3.00 -11.88 6.31
CA GLU A 65 4.17 -12.74 6.37
C GLU A 65 3.70 -14.19 6.52
N VAL A 66 4.00 -15.04 5.55
CA VAL A 66 3.46 -16.39 5.45
C VAL A 66 4.59 -17.41 5.33
N ASP A 67 4.75 -18.25 6.34
CA ASP A 67 5.71 -19.35 6.33
C ASP A 67 5.05 -20.65 5.85
N ASP A 68 3.80 -20.92 6.26
CA ASP A 68 3.01 -22.06 5.83
C ASP A 68 1.82 -21.58 4.98
N PHE A 69 1.90 -21.86 3.67
CA PHE A 69 0.89 -21.39 2.69
C PHE A 69 -0.39 -22.23 2.73
N ASP A 70 -0.32 -23.50 3.12
CA ASP A 70 -1.49 -24.37 3.20
C ASP A 70 -2.35 -24.00 4.41
N ASP A 71 -1.70 -23.72 5.56
CA ASP A 71 -2.38 -23.21 6.76
C ASP A 71 -2.96 -21.82 6.50
N PHE A 72 -2.22 -20.96 5.83
CA PHE A 72 -2.71 -19.62 5.48
C PHE A 72 -3.92 -19.68 4.53
N GLU A 73 -3.86 -20.48 3.45
CA GLU A 73 -5.01 -20.64 2.54
C GLU A 73 -6.22 -21.23 3.26
N THR A 74 -6.01 -22.18 4.17
CA THR A 74 -7.08 -22.75 4.99
C THR A 74 -7.76 -21.67 5.83
N LEU A 75 -6.99 -20.81 6.50
CA LEU A 75 -7.52 -19.66 7.24
C LEU A 75 -8.28 -18.70 6.31
N ILE A 76 -7.67 -18.31 5.20
CA ILE A 76 -8.28 -17.38 4.25
C ILE A 76 -9.65 -17.91 3.76
N ARG A 77 -9.75 -19.19 3.43
CA ARG A 77 -11.02 -19.78 3.04
C ARG A 77 -12.02 -19.85 4.18
N ALA A 78 -11.58 -20.23 5.38
CA ALA A 78 -12.47 -20.30 6.55
C ALA A 78 -13.08 -18.95 6.89
N GLU A 79 -12.27 -17.88 6.85
CA GLU A 79 -12.66 -16.56 7.31
C GLU A 79 -13.32 -15.68 6.23
N PHE A 80 -12.98 -15.88 4.93
CA PHE A 80 -13.35 -14.91 3.90
C PHE A 80 -14.11 -15.49 2.69
N GLN A 81 -14.23 -16.81 2.52
CA GLN A 81 -14.91 -17.39 1.32
C GLN A 81 -16.39 -17.03 1.21
N HIS A 82 -17.02 -16.55 2.27
CA HIS A 82 -18.42 -16.15 2.26
C HIS A 82 -18.65 -14.75 1.68
N TYR A 83 -17.58 -13.94 1.51
CA TYR A 83 -17.69 -12.65 0.86
C TYR A 83 -17.87 -12.78 -0.66
N GLU A 84 -18.55 -11.80 -1.25
CA GLU A 84 -18.72 -11.74 -2.70
C GLU A 84 -17.39 -11.64 -3.45
N LYS A 85 -17.34 -12.16 -4.68
CA LYS A 85 -16.17 -12.16 -5.57
C LYS A 85 -14.92 -12.80 -4.95
N PHE A 86 -15.10 -13.68 -3.97
CA PHE A 86 -13.97 -14.37 -3.34
C PHE A 86 -13.19 -15.19 -4.36
N SER A 87 -11.87 -15.04 -4.31
CA SER A 87 -10.92 -15.87 -5.04
C SER A 87 -9.62 -15.99 -4.25
N VAL A 88 -8.93 -17.11 -4.38
CA VAL A 88 -7.58 -17.29 -3.83
C VAL A 88 -6.73 -18.02 -4.83
N ILE A 89 -5.49 -17.56 -5.03
CA ILE A 89 -4.54 -18.07 -6.01
C ILE A 89 -3.16 -18.13 -5.38
N GLN A 90 -2.48 -19.25 -5.51
CA GLN A 90 -1.06 -19.39 -5.20
C GLN A 90 -0.25 -19.42 -6.49
N ARG A 91 0.92 -18.81 -6.51
CA ARG A 91 1.85 -18.84 -7.66
C ARG A 91 3.26 -18.48 -7.25
N ASP A 92 4.23 -18.98 -8.03
CA ASP A 92 5.63 -18.53 -7.94
C ASP A 92 5.88 -17.37 -8.90
N VAL A 93 6.48 -16.32 -8.39
CA VAL A 93 6.88 -15.15 -9.20
C VAL A 93 8.32 -14.81 -8.86
N GLU A 94 9.21 -14.88 -9.84
CA GLU A 94 10.65 -14.62 -9.67
C GLU A 94 11.29 -15.45 -8.53
N GLY A 95 10.84 -16.70 -8.36
CA GLY A 95 11.34 -17.61 -7.33
C GLY A 95 10.78 -17.37 -5.91
N VAL A 96 9.82 -16.45 -5.77
CA VAL A 96 9.12 -16.21 -4.50
C VAL A 96 7.71 -16.80 -4.59
N HIS A 97 7.40 -17.72 -3.67
CA HIS A 97 6.04 -18.25 -3.54
C HIS A 97 5.12 -17.18 -2.94
N ARG A 98 3.94 -17.02 -3.52
CA ARG A 98 2.98 -15.98 -3.17
C ARG A 98 1.57 -16.52 -3.18
N ILE A 99 0.76 -16.06 -2.25
CA ILE A 99 -0.68 -16.26 -2.20
C ILE A 99 -1.40 -14.93 -2.26
N LYS A 100 -2.47 -14.88 -3.03
CA LYS A 100 -3.30 -13.70 -3.17
C LYS A 100 -4.76 -14.09 -3.05
N ALA A 101 -5.47 -13.46 -2.13
CA ALA A 101 -6.90 -13.56 -2.02
C ALA A 101 -7.56 -12.22 -2.34
N ASN A 102 -8.70 -12.28 -3.04
CA ASN A 102 -9.51 -11.08 -3.32
C ASN A 102 -10.96 -11.37 -2.93
N PHE A 103 -11.66 -10.35 -2.46
CA PHE A 103 -13.10 -10.40 -2.19
C PHE A 103 -13.66 -8.99 -2.09
N GLN A 104 -14.99 -8.88 -2.08
CA GLN A 104 -15.69 -7.61 -1.87
C GLN A 104 -16.17 -7.55 -0.41
N CYS A 105 -15.80 -6.50 0.32
CA CYS A 105 -16.29 -6.21 1.65
C CYS A 105 -16.99 -4.85 1.63
N GLU A 106 -18.33 -4.85 1.72
CA GLU A 106 -19.15 -3.67 1.47
C GLU A 106 -18.78 -3.01 0.13
N ASP A 107 -18.46 -1.71 0.14
CA ASP A 107 -18.09 -0.97 -1.08
C ASP A 107 -16.60 -1.13 -1.45
N TRP A 108 -15.80 -1.87 -0.66
CA TRP A 108 -14.36 -1.99 -0.87
C TRP A 108 -13.94 -3.34 -1.43
N PRO A 109 -13.23 -3.36 -2.58
CA PRO A 109 -12.44 -4.53 -2.94
C PRO A 109 -11.29 -4.71 -1.95
N ILE A 110 -11.11 -5.94 -1.46
CA ILE A 110 -10.03 -6.30 -0.55
C ILE A 110 -9.06 -7.22 -1.29
N GLU A 111 -7.77 -6.91 -1.21
CA GLU A 111 -6.69 -7.79 -1.61
C GLU A 111 -5.88 -8.19 -0.37
N ILE A 112 -5.78 -9.49 -0.08
CA ILE A 112 -4.87 -10.03 0.92
C ILE A 112 -3.73 -10.72 0.18
N PHE A 113 -2.49 -10.29 0.47
CA PHE A 113 -1.31 -10.79 -0.19
C PHE A 113 -0.33 -11.37 0.84
N GLY A 114 0.08 -12.63 0.65
CA GLY A 114 1.00 -13.35 1.51
C GLY A 114 2.25 -13.82 0.77
N GLN A 115 3.40 -13.69 1.41
CA GLN A 115 4.68 -14.25 0.96
C GLN A 115 5.62 -14.48 2.15
N GLY A 116 6.63 -15.37 1.98
CA GLY A 116 7.60 -15.74 3.01
C GLY A 116 8.68 -14.68 3.27
N ILE A 117 8.33 -13.39 3.11
CA ILE A 117 9.23 -12.26 3.34
C ILE A 117 8.66 -11.44 4.50
N PRO A 118 9.46 -11.02 5.50
CA PRO A 118 9.00 -10.15 6.57
C PRO A 118 8.24 -8.94 6.04
N VAL A 119 7.07 -8.63 6.59
CA VAL A 119 6.16 -7.60 6.06
C VAL A 119 6.84 -6.25 5.83
N LEU A 120 7.75 -5.83 6.71
CA LEU A 120 8.49 -4.58 6.57
C LEU A 120 9.52 -4.58 5.41
N GLN A 121 9.84 -5.75 4.86
CA GLN A 121 10.73 -5.91 3.71
C GLN A 121 9.98 -6.14 2.40
N GLN A 122 8.67 -6.34 2.46
CA GLN A 122 7.84 -6.50 1.27
C GLN A 122 7.72 -5.19 0.49
N ASN A 123 7.71 -5.29 -0.84
CA ASN A 123 7.69 -4.11 -1.70
C ASN A 123 6.47 -3.21 -1.46
N GLY A 124 5.29 -3.77 -1.17
CA GLY A 124 4.10 -2.97 -0.85
C GLY A 124 4.32 -2.00 0.32
N TYR A 125 4.95 -2.46 1.41
CA TYR A 125 5.30 -1.62 2.55
C TYR A 125 6.41 -0.62 2.22
N ARG A 126 7.46 -1.08 1.55
CA ARG A 126 8.61 -0.24 1.19
C ARG A 126 8.20 0.91 0.26
N HIS A 127 7.38 0.63 -0.76
CA HIS A 127 6.80 1.65 -1.64
C HIS A 127 5.99 2.67 -0.84
N MET A 128 5.04 2.19 -0.03
CA MET A 128 4.22 3.06 0.81
C MET A 128 5.06 3.99 1.70
N ARG A 129 6.14 3.50 2.31
CA ARG A 129 7.06 4.33 3.11
C ARG A 129 7.74 5.44 2.30
N VAL A 130 8.28 5.11 1.13
CA VAL A 130 8.92 6.09 0.24
C VAL A 130 7.91 7.14 -0.22
N GLU A 131 6.74 6.69 -0.64
CA GLU A 131 5.65 7.54 -1.11
C GLU A 131 5.13 8.46 0.00
N ALA A 132 4.93 7.95 1.22
CA ALA A 132 4.55 8.76 2.39
C ALA A 132 5.55 9.88 2.68
N ARG A 133 6.86 9.56 2.64
CA ARG A 133 7.93 10.55 2.81
C ARG A 133 7.90 11.61 1.71
N MET A 134 7.75 11.20 0.46
CA MET A 134 7.66 12.11 -0.69
C MET A 134 6.43 13.02 -0.58
N LEU A 135 5.25 12.47 -0.25
CA LEU A 135 4.03 13.26 -0.06
C LEU A 135 4.18 14.30 1.06
N ARG A 136 4.82 13.93 2.17
CA ARG A 136 5.11 14.83 3.28
C ARG A 136 6.07 15.97 2.89
N LEU A 137 7.15 15.64 2.19
CA LEU A 137 8.21 16.57 1.83
C LEU A 137 7.82 17.50 0.68
N PHE A 138 7.14 16.97 -0.34
CA PHE A 138 6.83 17.72 -1.56
C PHE A 138 5.52 18.50 -1.47
N GLY A 139 4.69 18.17 -0.48
CA GLY A 139 3.54 18.97 -0.09
C GLY A 139 2.30 18.76 -0.97
N LYS A 140 1.33 19.67 -0.76
CA LYS A 140 -0.02 19.53 -1.30
C LYS A 140 -0.07 19.51 -2.83
N ASP A 141 0.70 20.33 -3.51
CA ASP A 141 0.69 20.43 -4.97
C ASP A 141 1.17 19.12 -5.61
N PHE A 142 2.18 18.50 -5.03
CA PHE A 142 2.63 17.17 -5.48
C PHE A 142 1.54 16.12 -5.29
N LYS A 143 0.90 16.10 -4.11
CA LYS A 143 -0.21 15.20 -3.82
C LYS A 143 -1.37 15.37 -4.80
N CYS A 144 -1.76 16.60 -5.11
CA CYS A 144 -2.81 16.88 -6.10
C CYS A 144 -2.44 16.31 -7.48
N ARG A 145 -1.21 16.52 -7.95
CA ARG A 145 -0.75 15.99 -9.24
C ARG A 145 -0.75 14.45 -9.28
N VAL A 146 -0.32 13.79 -8.19
CA VAL A 146 -0.42 12.33 -8.07
C VAL A 146 -1.88 11.88 -8.21
N HIS A 147 -2.78 12.52 -7.49
CA HIS A 147 -4.21 12.20 -7.52
C HIS A 147 -4.82 12.42 -8.92
N GLU A 148 -4.49 13.51 -9.60
CA GLU A 148 -4.92 13.78 -10.98
C GLU A 148 -4.47 12.69 -11.95
N LEU A 149 -3.20 12.27 -11.88
CA LEU A 149 -2.70 11.16 -12.71
C LEU A 149 -3.41 9.84 -12.40
N LYS A 150 -3.66 9.54 -11.13
CA LYS A 150 -4.40 8.34 -10.75
C LYS A 150 -5.82 8.34 -11.30
N GLN A 151 -6.51 9.48 -11.32
CA GLN A 151 -7.84 9.62 -11.91
C GLN A 151 -7.86 9.34 -13.43
N THR A 152 -6.73 9.45 -14.13
CA THR A 152 -6.61 9.02 -15.54
C THR A 152 -6.34 7.52 -15.71
N GLY A 153 -6.37 6.72 -14.62
CA GLY A 153 -6.07 5.30 -14.62
C GLY A 153 -4.58 4.95 -14.42
N CYS A 154 -3.74 5.95 -14.13
CA CYS A 154 -2.33 5.69 -13.81
C CYS A 154 -2.19 5.03 -12.44
N LYS A 155 -1.36 3.98 -12.34
CA LYS A 155 -1.02 3.37 -11.04
C LYS A 155 -0.14 4.31 -10.22
N THR A 156 -0.06 4.07 -8.90
CA THR A 156 0.59 4.98 -7.95
C THR A 156 2.07 5.19 -8.27
N GLU A 157 2.86 4.14 -8.36
CA GLU A 157 4.30 4.23 -8.63
C GLU A 157 4.61 4.86 -10.00
N PRO A 158 3.90 4.51 -11.10
CA PRO A 158 3.99 5.24 -12.36
C PRO A 158 3.66 6.73 -12.26
N ALA A 159 2.67 7.12 -11.42
CA ALA A 159 2.31 8.53 -11.24
C ALA A 159 3.45 9.30 -10.55
N PHE A 160 4.01 8.76 -9.46
CA PHE A 160 5.17 9.35 -8.80
C PHE A 160 6.37 9.45 -9.74
N ALA A 161 6.70 8.34 -10.43
CA ALA A 161 7.83 8.32 -11.37
C ALA A 161 7.67 9.34 -12.49
N SER A 162 6.46 9.49 -13.04
CA SER A 162 6.16 10.46 -14.09
C SER A 162 6.39 11.90 -13.62
N ILE A 163 5.88 12.27 -12.43
CA ILE A 163 6.04 13.63 -11.89
C ILE A 163 7.50 13.96 -11.60
N LEU A 164 8.26 12.96 -11.12
CA LEU A 164 9.66 13.10 -10.77
C LEU A 164 10.62 12.95 -11.98
N GLY A 165 10.11 12.55 -13.14
CA GLY A 165 10.92 12.32 -14.34
C GLY A 165 11.86 11.15 -14.21
N LEU A 166 11.49 10.11 -13.45
CA LEU A 166 12.29 8.91 -13.25
C LEU A 166 12.30 8.05 -14.52
N GLN A 167 13.40 7.39 -14.78
CA GLN A 167 13.57 6.53 -15.96
C GLN A 167 13.53 5.05 -15.58
N GLY A 168 13.10 4.20 -16.53
CA GLY A 168 13.05 2.75 -16.35
C GLY A 168 11.74 2.27 -15.71
N ASP A 169 11.81 1.12 -15.05
CA ASP A 169 10.66 0.53 -14.34
C ASP A 169 10.31 1.38 -13.11
N PRO A 170 9.10 1.99 -13.05
CA PRO A 170 8.71 2.90 -11.98
C PRO A 170 8.74 2.25 -10.59
N TYR A 171 8.42 0.97 -10.50
CA TYR A 171 8.42 0.22 -9.24
C TYR A 171 9.85 0.08 -8.70
N LYS A 172 10.81 -0.29 -9.55
CA LYS A 172 12.22 -0.38 -9.15
C LYS A 172 12.83 0.99 -8.91
N ALA A 173 12.49 1.97 -9.74
CA ALA A 173 13.04 3.31 -9.65
C ALA A 173 12.68 4.01 -8.32
N LEU A 174 11.45 3.84 -7.82
CA LEU A 174 11.04 4.44 -6.55
C LEU A 174 11.78 3.84 -5.35
N LEU A 175 12.01 2.54 -5.33
CA LEU A 175 12.72 1.88 -4.22
C LEU A 175 14.17 2.34 -4.06
N ILE A 176 14.81 2.87 -5.10
CA ILE A 176 16.15 3.45 -5.01
C ILE A 176 16.20 4.61 -4.01
N TYR A 177 15.07 5.31 -3.81
CA TYR A 177 14.97 6.47 -2.93
C TYR A 177 14.65 6.13 -1.48
N GLU A 178 14.52 4.86 -1.13
CA GLU A 178 14.26 4.40 0.25
C GLU A 178 15.36 4.87 1.21
N ASP A 179 16.62 4.80 0.77
CA ASP A 179 17.80 5.15 1.56
C ASP A 179 18.20 6.64 1.46
N TYR A 180 17.49 7.43 0.66
CA TYR A 180 17.76 8.87 0.53
C TYR A 180 17.38 9.62 1.81
N THR A 181 18.17 10.64 2.16
CA THR A 181 17.77 11.59 3.20
C THR A 181 16.63 12.49 2.73
N ASP A 182 15.96 13.17 3.66
CA ASP A 182 14.90 14.12 3.32
C ASP A 182 15.42 15.27 2.44
N ASP A 183 16.64 15.75 2.68
CA ASP A 183 17.29 16.79 1.85
C ASP A 183 17.56 16.29 0.42
N GLN A 184 17.99 15.05 0.28
CA GLN A 184 18.23 14.46 -1.04
C GLN A 184 16.90 14.28 -1.82
N LEU A 185 15.81 13.88 -1.14
CA LEU A 185 14.49 13.80 -1.75
C LEU A 185 13.96 15.19 -2.15
N ALA A 186 14.12 16.19 -1.30
CA ALA A 186 13.72 17.57 -1.62
C ALA A 186 14.48 18.11 -2.86
N ALA A 187 15.78 17.86 -2.93
CA ALA A 187 16.59 18.25 -4.10
C ALA A 187 16.14 17.54 -5.38
N LEU A 188 15.76 16.25 -5.32
CA LEU A 188 15.19 15.51 -6.45
C LEU A 188 13.94 16.20 -7.00
N TYR A 189 13.03 16.60 -6.10
CA TYR A 189 11.79 17.25 -6.50
C TYR A 189 12.01 18.63 -7.11
N ASP A 190 12.94 19.42 -6.58
CA ASP A 190 13.28 20.72 -7.15
C ASP A 190 13.90 20.62 -8.55
N LEU A 191 14.72 19.61 -8.78
CA LEU A 191 15.26 19.30 -10.12
C LEU A 191 14.14 18.89 -11.10
N SER A 192 13.15 18.12 -10.65
CA SER A 192 12.03 17.72 -11.50
C SER A 192 11.17 18.91 -11.94
N LYS A 193 10.96 19.90 -11.06
CA LYS A 193 10.23 21.15 -11.39
C LYS A 193 10.92 22.01 -12.45
N GLN A 194 12.27 21.96 -12.49
CA GLN A 194 13.05 22.72 -13.48
C GLN A 194 12.98 22.10 -14.88
N LYS A 195 12.86 20.78 -14.96
CA LYS A 195 12.76 20.03 -16.25
C LYS A 195 11.36 20.08 -16.88
N GLY A 196 10.33 20.37 -16.08
CA GLY A 196 8.93 20.45 -16.53
C GLY A 196 8.48 21.85 -16.95
N ARG A 197 9.41 22.82 -16.97
CA ARG A 197 9.21 24.17 -17.54
C ARG A 197 9.86 24.25 -18.91
#